data_d945d131e38340ce8cb95eefa8eae9b9
#
_entry.id   d945d131e38340ce8cb95eefa8eae9b9
#
_cell.length_a   1.000
_cell.length_b   1.000
_cell.length_c   1.000
_cell.angle_alpha   90.00
_cell.angle_beta   90.00
_cell.angle_gamma   90.00
#
_symmetry.space_group_name_H-M   'P 1'
#
loop_
_entity.id
_entity.type
_entity.pdbx_description
1 polymer ?
#
loop_
_entity_poly.entity_id
_entity_poly.type
_entity_poly.pdbx_seq_one_letter_code
_entity_poly.pdbx_strand_id
1 'polypeptide(L)'
;MNIKENIRIAIFSIKTNLMRSLLTMLGIIIGVAAVIAIITLGNGGRDYIVGMIKNMGSSVINISINSKETNASDYITAEDIKAIKNLDSVAYVSQVTMSVGNVTTKHNESLGLAIAGNSDLGNMMSAGMLSGRFFTEEEYESGARVVVLDSISAKLLFGYSDPVGEKLSFTVSDQTVQIKVIGIIDASMLSNSSSNMSETMSSYMSDAQTGCSIIIPATLADALNGNSAGRYEMCYIMAKSDSELDAAGSAAMNLLYTRHGNFGKNAYSLINMATYIDLLDT
;
A
#
# COMPACT_ATOMS: atom_id res chain seq x y z
N MET A 1 33.87 57.23 -4.23
CA MET A 1 32.38 57.32 -4.31
C MET A 1 31.80 56.76 -3.02
N ASN A 2 31.02 57.57 -2.28
CA ASN A 2 30.51 57.19 -0.99
C ASN A 2 29.28 56.33 -1.13
N ILE A 3 29.31 55.11 -0.63
CA ILE A 3 28.19 54.12 -0.71
C ILE A 3 26.87 54.74 -0.18
N LYS A 4 26.95 55.57 0.86
CA LYS A 4 25.81 56.32 1.39
C LYS A 4 25.16 57.28 0.37
N GLU A 5 25.93 57.89 -0.48
CA GLU A 5 25.45 58.85 -1.50
C GLU A 5 24.74 58.09 -2.64
N ASN A 6 25.29 56.95 -3.08
CA ASN A 6 24.66 56.08 -4.08
C ASN A 6 23.31 55.54 -3.59
N ILE A 7 23.23 55.13 -2.32
CA ILE A 7 21.97 54.62 -1.73
C ILE A 7 20.94 55.77 -1.67
N ARG A 8 21.34 56.96 -1.32
CA ARG A 8 20.46 58.13 -1.26
C ARG A 8 19.89 58.53 -2.61
N ILE A 9 20.74 58.49 -3.67
CA ILE A 9 20.31 58.74 -5.04
C ILE A 9 19.34 57.65 -5.52
N ALA A 10 19.63 56.39 -5.23
CA ALA A 10 18.75 55.26 -5.59
C ALA A 10 17.36 55.40 -4.93
N ILE A 11 17.29 55.71 -3.64
CA ILE A 11 16.03 55.94 -2.92
C ILE A 11 15.27 57.13 -3.50
N PHE A 12 15.95 58.18 -3.88
CA PHE A 12 15.34 59.36 -4.51
C PHE A 12 14.76 59.04 -5.88
N SER A 13 15.47 58.24 -6.71
CA SER A 13 14.97 57.77 -8.01
C SER A 13 13.73 56.92 -7.89
N ILE A 14 13.66 56.07 -6.87
CA ILE A 14 12.47 55.22 -6.59
C ILE A 14 11.28 56.13 -6.19
N LYS A 15 11.51 57.14 -5.35
CA LYS A 15 10.43 58.04 -4.92
C LYS A 15 9.91 58.91 -6.06
N THR A 16 10.75 59.31 -7.02
CA THR A 16 10.36 60.16 -8.15
C THR A 16 9.49 59.42 -9.17
N ASN A 17 9.64 58.07 -9.26
CA ASN A 17 8.87 57.20 -10.18
C ASN A 17 8.18 56.06 -9.42
N LEU A 18 7.51 56.37 -8.34
CA LEU A 18 7.03 55.42 -7.33
C LEU A 18 6.13 54.33 -7.94
N MET A 19 5.19 54.68 -8.79
CA MET A 19 4.27 53.75 -9.44
C MET A 19 4.98 52.71 -10.35
N ARG A 20 5.98 53.19 -11.12
CA ARG A 20 6.77 52.30 -12.02
C ARG A 20 7.63 51.36 -11.19
N SER A 21 8.31 51.89 -10.18
CA SER A 21 9.17 51.09 -9.31
C SER A 21 8.39 50.06 -8.51
N LEU A 22 7.19 50.44 -8.03
CA LEU A 22 6.30 49.53 -7.26
C LEU A 22 5.77 48.41 -8.15
N LEU A 23 5.33 48.72 -9.39
CA LEU A 23 4.88 47.71 -10.34
C LEU A 23 5.98 46.70 -10.75
N THR A 24 7.19 47.21 -10.97
CA THR A 24 8.33 46.31 -11.31
C THR A 24 8.74 45.44 -10.13
N MET A 25 8.81 46.02 -8.89
CA MET A 25 9.08 45.25 -7.68
C MET A 25 8.00 44.16 -7.43
N LEU A 26 6.72 44.53 -7.59
CA LEU A 26 5.61 43.61 -7.43
C LEU A 26 5.72 42.44 -8.41
N GLY A 27 6.06 42.71 -9.68
CA GLY A 27 6.25 41.67 -10.68
C GLY A 27 7.37 40.68 -10.30
N ILE A 28 8.51 41.22 -9.81
CA ILE A 28 9.64 40.36 -9.37
C ILE A 28 9.23 39.54 -8.12
N ILE A 29 8.56 40.15 -7.15
CA ILE A 29 8.13 39.46 -5.92
C ILE A 29 7.17 38.32 -6.28
N ILE A 30 6.17 38.58 -7.12
CA ILE A 30 5.22 37.54 -7.55
C ILE A 30 5.96 36.42 -8.31
N GLY A 31 6.86 36.78 -9.22
CA GLY A 31 7.64 35.79 -9.97
C GLY A 31 8.49 34.89 -9.07
N VAL A 32 9.23 35.46 -8.14
CA VAL A 32 10.06 34.69 -7.20
C VAL A 32 9.20 33.88 -6.24
N ALA A 33 8.10 34.45 -5.70
CA ALA A 33 7.19 33.74 -4.82
C ALA A 33 6.53 32.53 -5.52
N ALA A 34 6.13 32.68 -6.79
CA ALA A 34 5.56 31.58 -7.57
C ALA A 34 6.55 30.44 -7.78
N VAL A 35 7.82 30.75 -8.10
CA VAL A 35 8.87 29.73 -8.26
C VAL A 35 9.13 28.99 -6.94
N ILE A 36 9.26 29.72 -5.84
CA ILE A 36 9.46 29.11 -4.51
C ILE A 36 8.26 28.23 -4.15
N ALA A 37 7.03 28.68 -4.39
CA ALA A 37 5.82 27.91 -4.10
C ALA A 37 5.78 26.60 -4.89
N ILE A 38 6.12 26.62 -6.18
CA ILE A 38 6.14 25.42 -7.03
C ILE A 38 7.21 24.43 -6.56
N ILE A 39 8.43 24.91 -6.27
CA ILE A 39 9.51 24.04 -5.77
C ILE A 39 9.16 23.43 -4.42
N THR A 40 8.60 24.24 -3.51
CA THR A 40 8.20 23.77 -2.17
C THR A 40 7.09 22.73 -2.26
N LEU A 41 6.10 22.95 -3.13
CA LEU A 41 5.01 22.02 -3.34
C LEU A 41 5.52 20.70 -3.97
N GLY A 42 6.43 20.80 -4.95
CA GLY A 42 7.06 19.64 -5.59
C GLY A 42 7.87 18.82 -4.58
N ASN A 43 8.74 19.46 -3.81
CA ASN A 43 9.54 18.77 -2.79
C ASN A 43 8.67 18.17 -1.68
N GLY A 44 7.67 18.91 -1.19
CA GLY A 44 6.75 18.42 -0.18
C GLY A 44 5.92 17.22 -0.65
N GLY A 45 5.47 17.24 -1.91
CA GLY A 45 4.79 16.10 -2.54
C GLY A 45 5.70 14.88 -2.66
N ARG A 46 6.94 15.08 -3.09
CA ARG A 46 7.96 14.02 -3.17
C ARG A 46 8.25 13.44 -1.78
N ASP A 47 8.54 14.26 -0.78
CA ASP A 47 8.85 13.81 0.58
C ASP A 47 7.68 13.05 1.21
N TYR A 48 6.45 13.48 0.90
CA TYR A 48 5.24 12.76 1.31
C TYR A 48 5.18 11.36 0.69
N ILE A 49 5.38 11.23 -0.63
CA ILE A 49 5.37 9.93 -1.34
C ILE A 49 6.50 9.03 -0.84
N VAL A 50 7.72 9.56 -0.72
CA VAL A 50 8.88 8.81 -0.18
C VAL A 50 8.63 8.37 1.26
N GLY A 51 8.03 9.23 2.08
CA GLY A 51 7.63 8.91 3.45
C GLY A 51 6.58 7.78 3.50
N MET A 52 5.59 7.83 2.61
CA MET A 52 4.60 6.75 2.48
C MET A 52 5.25 5.41 2.12
N ILE A 53 6.14 5.39 1.11
CA ILE A 53 6.83 4.16 0.69
C ILE A 53 7.72 3.61 1.80
N LYS A 54 8.46 4.47 2.52
CA LYS A 54 9.28 4.07 3.67
C LYS A 54 8.46 3.51 4.82
N ASN A 55 7.28 4.04 5.07
CA ASN A 55 6.37 3.54 6.13
C ASN A 55 5.76 2.17 5.79
N MET A 56 5.71 1.79 4.50
CA MET A 56 5.31 0.43 4.06
C MET A 56 6.40 -0.61 4.29
N GLY A 57 7.59 -0.19 4.74
CA GLY A 57 8.81 -1.00 4.79
C GLY A 57 9.51 -0.98 3.43
N SER A 58 10.63 -0.25 3.35
CA SER A 58 11.49 -0.22 2.15
C SER A 58 11.97 -1.61 1.73
N SER A 59 11.89 -2.58 2.65
CA SER A 59 12.34 -3.97 2.48
C SER A 59 11.27 -4.92 1.93
N VAL A 60 10.17 -4.42 1.33
CA VAL A 60 9.08 -5.27 0.81
C VAL A 60 9.14 -5.40 -0.70
N ILE A 61 9.06 -6.65 -1.16
CA ILE A 61 8.99 -7.04 -2.57
C ILE A 61 7.62 -7.66 -2.83
N ASN A 62 7.03 -7.31 -3.96
CA ASN A 62 5.87 -8.01 -4.52
C ASN A 62 6.33 -8.95 -5.64
N ILE A 63 5.94 -10.21 -5.57
CA ILE A 63 6.02 -11.15 -6.68
C ILE A 63 4.60 -11.49 -7.09
N SER A 64 4.29 -11.29 -8.36
CA SER A 64 2.99 -11.61 -8.95
C SER A 64 3.13 -12.45 -10.21
N ILE A 65 2.12 -13.27 -10.51
CA ILE A 65 2.07 -14.00 -11.77
C ILE A 65 1.78 -13.06 -12.93
N ASN A 66 2.36 -13.32 -14.09
CA ASN A 66 2.04 -12.62 -15.32
C ASN A 66 0.86 -13.32 -16.00
N SER A 67 -0.35 -12.83 -15.77
CA SER A 67 -1.62 -13.46 -16.21
C SER A 67 -1.71 -13.75 -17.71
N LYS A 68 -0.88 -13.10 -18.54
CA LYS A 68 -0.87 -13.29 -19.99
C LYS A 68 -0.07 -14.53 -20.44
N GLU A 69 0.85 -15.00 -19.61
CA GLU A 69 1.83 -16.04 -19.97
C GLU A 69 1.79 -17.25 -19.04
N THR A 70 0.88 -17.26 -18.04
CA THR A 70 0.80 -18.29 -17.00
C THR A 70 -0.32 -19.28 -17.22
N ASN A 71 -0.04 -20.54 -16.84
CA ASN A 71 -1.00 -21.63 -16.73
C ASN A 71 -1.38 -21.86 -15.26
N ALA A 72 -2.38 -22.68 -15.01
CA ALA A 72 -2.80 -23.04 -13.64
C ALA A 72 -1.68 -23.70 -12.79
N SER A 73 -0.63 -24.25 -13.44
CA SER A 73 0.54 -24.81 -12.78
C SER A 73 1.57 -23.77 -12.31
N ASP A 74 1.44 -22.53 -12.75
CA ASP A 74 2.40 -21.46 -12.45
C ASP A 74 1.96 -20.60 -11.25
N TYR A 75 0.77 -20.87 -10.69
CA TYR A 75 0.27 -20.16 -9.50
C TYR A 75 1.13 -20.48 -8.28
N ILE A 76 1.35 -19.46 -7.45
CA ILE A 76 2.06 -19.56 -6.19
C ILE A 76 1.23 -20.43 -5.24
N THR A 77 1.85 -21.43 -4.61
CA THR A 77 1.18 -22.34 -3.67
C THR A 77 1.57 -22.06 -2.21
N ALA A 78 0.84 -22.65 -1.27
CA ALA A 78 1.19 -22.57 0.15
C ALA A 78 2.57 -23.18 0.45
N GLU A 79 2.97 -24.24 -0.31
CA GLU A 79 4.29 -24.85 -0.21
C GLU A 79 5.39 -23.92 -0.73
N ASP A 80 5.10 -23.09 -1.73
CA ASP A 80 6.06 -22.09 -2.22
C ASP A 80 6.27 -21.00 -1.18
N ILE A 81 5.19 -20.53 -0.53
CA ILE A 81 5.27 -19.57 0.57
C ILE A 81 6.16 -20.11 1.71
N LYS A 82 5.95 -21.37 2.10
CA LYS A 82 6.80 -22.04 3.11
C LYS A 82 8.26 -22.15 2.67
N ALA A 83 8.49 -22.46 1.39
CA ALA A 83 9.84 -22.58 0.85
C ALA A 83 10.56 -21.22 0.78
N ILE A 84 9.84 -20.16 0.37
CA ILE A 84 10.36 -18.78 0.37
C ILE A 84 10.68 -18.30 1.78
N LYS A 85 9.83 -18.63 2.76
CA LYS A 85 10.04 -18.27 4.19
C LYS A 85 11.35 -18.82 4.75
N ASN A 86 11.83 -19.95 4.22
CA ASN A 86 13.09 -20.58 4.66
C ASN A 86 14.34 -20.00 3.97
N LEU A 87 14.22 -19.02 3.10
CA LEU A 87 15.38 -18.33 2.52
C LEU A 87 16.06 -17.42 3.57
N ASP A 88 17.39 -17.46 3.62
CA ASP A 88 18.17 -16.73 4.62
C ASP A 88 17.95 -15.22 4.60
N SER A 89 17.67 -14.63 3.44
CA SER A 89 17.44 -13.20 3.25
C SER A 89 16.00 -12.74 3.54
N VAL A 90 15.08 -13.69 3.79
CA VAL A 90 13.66 -13.40 4.02
C VAL A 90 13.35 -13.31 5.50
N ALA A 91 12.68 -12.23 5.92
CA ALA A 91 12.16 -12.07 7.27
C ALA A 91 10.72 -12.59 7.39
N TYR A 92 9.85 -12.14 6.46
CA TYR A 92 8.44 -12.50 6.43
C TYR A 92 7.99 -12.72 4.98
N VAL A 93 7.01 -13.59 4.78
CA VAL A 93 6.37 -13.81 3.47
C VAL A 93 4.88 -14.09 3.66
N SER A 94 4.05 -13.42 2.86
CA SER A 94 2.62 -13.65 2.85
C SER A 94 2.11 -13.77 1.43
N GLN A 95 1.31 -14.81 1.16
CA GLN A 95 0.41 -14.78 0.02
C GLN A 95 -0.59 -13.64 0.22
N VAL A 96 -1.02 -13.03 -0.87
CA VAL A 96 -2.07 -12.02 -0.84
C VAL A 96 -3.13 -12.37 -1.86
N THR A 97 -4.36 -12.41 -1.38
CA THR A 97 -5.56 -12.58 -2.21
C THR A 97 -6.49 -11.40 -1.97
N MET A 98 -7.12 -10.94 -3.02
CA MET A 98 -8.11 -9.86 -2.93
C MET A 98 -9.48 -10.37 -3.32
N SER A 99 -10.50 -9.96 -2.57
CA SER A 99 -11.90 -10.29 -2.83
C SER A 99 -12.75 -9.04 -2.64
N VAL A 100 -13.75 -8.88 -3.48
CA VAL A 100 -14.74 -7.81 -3.36
C VAL A 100 -16.05 -8.40 -2.88
N GLY A 101 -16.66 -7.76 -1.88
CA GLY A 101 -17.93 -8.20 -1.32
C GLY A 101 -18.61 -7.10 -0.53
N ASN A 102 -19.81 -7.35 -0.07
CA ASN A 102 -20.56 -6.40 0.77
C ASN A 102 -20.19 -6.58 2.25
N VAL A 103 -19.82 -5.48 2.89
CA VAL A 103 -19.60 -5.42 4.34
C VAL A 103 -20.78 -4.72 4.98
N THR A 104 -21.46 -5.42 5.87
CA THR A 104 -22.68 -4.93 6.55
C THR A 104 -22.46 -4.94 8.06
N THR A 105 -22.80 -3.83 8.69
CA THR A 105 -22.87 -3.67 10.14
C THR A 105 -24.32 -3.36 10.56
N LYS A 106 -24.57 -3.14 11.84
CA LYS A 106 -25.89 -2.67 12.31
C LYS A 106 -26.23 -1.26 11.84
N HIS A 107 -25.24 -0.48 11.43
CA HIS A 107 -25.37 0.94 11.14
C HIS A 107 -25.22 1.26 9.66
N ASN A 108 -24.33 0.57 8.96
CA ASN A 108 -23.98 0.88 7.58
C ASN A 108 -23.71 -0.39 6.77
N GLU A 109 -23.87 -0.25 5.46
CA GLU A 109 -23.46 -1.22 4.45
C GLU A 109 -22.56 -0.52 3.44
N SER A 110 -21.49 -1.20 3.02
CA SER A 110 -20.53 -0.68 2.06
C SER A 110 -19.95 -1.80 1.22
N LEU A 111 -19.61 -1.49 -0.02
CA LEU A 111 -18.76 -2.38 -0.81
C LEU A 111 -17.38 -2.44 -0.14
N GLY A 112 -16.87 -3.64 0.09
CA GLY A 112 -15.61 -3.88 0.79
C GLY A 112 -14.60 -4.61 -0.09
N LEU A 113 -13.34 -4.13 -0.06
CA LEU A 113 -12.18 -4.85 -0.55
C LEU A 113 -11.57 -5.63 0.61
N ALA A 114 -11.65 -6.95 0.54
CA ALA A 114 -10.96 -7.83 1.48
C ALA A 114 -9.56 -8.15 0.95
N ILE A 115 -8.55 -7.81 1.73
CA ILE A 115 -7.17 -8.21 1.53
C ILE A 115 -6.92 -9.38 2.47
N ALA A 116 -6.54 -10.52 1.92
CA ALA A 116 -6.37 -11.74 2.69
C ALA A 116 -4.91 -12.23 2.61
N GLY A 117 -4.35 -12.60 3.76
CA GLY A 117 -2.99 -13.09 3.87
C GLY A 117 -2.81 -14.04 5.05
N ASN A 118 -1.57 -14.44 5.32
CA ASN A 118 -1.20 -15.19 6.52
C ASN A 118 -0.83 -14.25 7.69
N SER A 119 -0.40 -14.81 8.82
CA SER A 119 0.01 -14.04 9.99
C SER A 119 1.21 -13.13 9.76
N ASP A 120 2.13 -13.48 8.83
CA ASP A 120 3.30 -12.67 8.50
C ASP A 120 2.91 -11.31 7.88
N LEU A 121 1.73 -11.22 7.23
CA LEU A 121 1.20 -9.94 6.76
C LEU A 121 1.03 -8.94 7.90
N GLY A 122 0.63 -9.41 9.09
CA GLY A 122 0.55 -8.58 10.29
C GLY A 122 1.90 -8.04 10.75
N ASN A 123 2.95 -8.85 10.65
CA ASN A 123 4.31 -8.41 10.97
C ASN A 123 4.80 -7.33 9.99
N MET A 124 4.48 -7.47 8.71
CA MET A 124 4.80 -6.46 7.67
C MET A 124 4.05 -5.14 7.90
N MET A 125 2.83 -5.19 8.45
CA MET A 125 1.95 -4.03 8.67
C MET A 125 1.91 -3.55 10.13
N SER A 126 2.67 -4.17 11.04
CA SER A 126 2.57 -3.94 12.49
C SER A 126 2.87 -2.50 12.92
N ALA A 127 3.70 -1.78 12.17
CA ALA A 127 4.01 -0.38 12.43
C ALA A 127 2.79 0.56 12.32
N GLY A 128 1.74 0.15 11.62
CA GLY A 128 0.49 0.91 11.45
C GLY A 128 -0.63 0.51 12.39
N MET A 129 -0.41 -0.36 13.39
CA MET A 129 -1.46 -0.77 14.32
C MET A 129 -1.84 0.38 15.26
N LEU A 130 -3.11 0.79 15.24
CA LEU A 130 -3.67 1.87 16.07
C LEU A 130 -4.39 1.34 17.33
N SER A 131 -5.09 0.20 17.20
CA SER A 131 -5.82 -0.43 18.32
C SER A 131 -5.94 -1.93 18.09
N GLY A 132 -6.01 -2.70 19.17
CA GLY A 132 -6.17 -4.15 19.12
C GLY A 132 -4.91 -4.87 18.66
N ARG A 133 -5.08 -5.92 17.86
CA ARG A 133 -4.01 -6.78 17.36
C ARG A 133 -4.30 -7.33 15.96
N PHE A 134 -3.28 -7.86 15.32
CA PHE A 134 -3.42 -8.68 14.12
C PHE A 134 -3.79 -10.13 14.48
N PHE A 135 -4.21 -10.94 13.52
CA PHE A 135 -4.49 -12.36 13.75
C PHE A 135 -3.19 -13.17 13.87
N THR A 136 -3.27 -14.22 14.68
CA THR A 136 -2.15 -15.15 14.93
C THR A 136 -2.07 -16.23 13.86
N GLU A 137 -0.96 -17.00 13.85
CA GLU A 137 -0.81 -18.16 12.98
C GLU A 137 -1.91 -19.20 13.21
N GLU A 138 -2.28 -19.46 14.47
CA GLU A 138 -3.38 -20.38 14.81
C GLU A 138 -4.72 -19.91 14.27
N GLU A 139 -5.00 -18.60 14.33
CA GLU A 139 -6.21 -17.99 13.77
C GLU A 139 -6.20 -18.06 12.24
N TYR A 140 -5.03 -17.90 11.61
CA TYR A 140 -4.86 -18.09 10.18
C TYR A 140 -5.11 -19.56 9.79
N GLU A 141 -4.42 -20.51 10.42
CA GLU A 141 -4.54 -21.95 10.10
C GLU A 141 -5.97 -22.48 10.30
N SER A 142 -6.67 -22.01 11.36
CA SER A 142 -8.04 -22.42 11.64
C SER A 142 -9.09 -21.74 10.78
N GLY A 143 -8.73 -20.77 9.95
CA GLY A 143 -9.68 -19.94 9.22
C GLY A 143 -10.61 -19.15 10.14
N ALA A 144 -10.03 -18.60 11.22
CA ALA A 144 -10.79 -17.87 12.23
C ALA A 144 -11.54 -16.68 11.61
N ARG A 145 -12.77 -16.46 12.11
CA ARG A 145 -13.65 -15.38 11.67
C ARG A 145 -13.29 -14.06 12.34
N VAL A 146 -12.12 -13.54 12.00
CA VAL A 146 -11.55 -12.31 12.54
C VAL A 146 -11.20 -11.35 11.42
N VAL A 147 -11.23 -10.05 11.72
CA VAL A 147 -10.94 -8.98 10.75
C VAL A 147 -10.16 -7.85 11.41
N VAL A 148 -9.22 -7.29 10.66
CA VAL A 148 -8.56 -6.03 10.96
C VAL A 148 -9.08 -5.00 9.96
N LEU A 149 -9.46 -3.81 10.44
CA LEU A 149 -9.97 -2.70 9.63
C LEU A 149 -8.93 -1.60 9.53
N ASP A 150 -8.97 -0.83 8.45
CA ASP A 150 -8.32 0.46 8.46
C ASP A 150 -9.15 1.52 9.19
N SER A 151 -8.51 2.60 9.61
CA SER A 151 -9.14 3.66 10.42
C SER A 151 -10.26 4.41 9.70
N ILE A 152 -10.24 4.50 8.37
CA ILE A 152 -11.31 5.12 7.56
C ILE A 152 -12.51 4.17 7.50
N SER A 153 -12.27 2.89 7.19
CA SER A 153 -13.28 1.85 7.14
C SER A 153 -13.98 1.64 8.49
N ALA A 154 -13.22 1.72 9.60
CA ALA A 154 -13.79 1.65 10.95
C ALA A 154 -14.81 2.78 11.17
N LYS A 155 -14.47 4.03 10.84
CA LYS A 155 -15.39 5.16 10.94
C LYS A 155 -16.58 5.07 10.00
N LEU A 156 -16.35 4.62 8.76
CA LEU A 156 -17.40 4.45 7.76
C LEU A 156 -18.45 3.41 8.20
N LEU A 157 -17.98 2.26 8.68
CA LEU A 157 -18.85 1.13 9.01
C LEU A 157 -19.55 1.25 10.36
N PHE A 158 -18.89 1.86 11.35
CA PHE A 158 -19.37 1.88 12.74
C PHE A 158 -19.70 3.29 13.25
N GLY A 159 -19.27 4.34 12.56
CA GLY A 159 -19.45 5.74 13.00
C GLY A 159 -18.45 6.22 14.05
N TYR A 160 -17.53 5.36 14.51
CA TYR A 160 -16.48 5.68 15.49
C TYR A 160 -15.17 4.96 15.18
N SER A 161 -14.08 5.37 15.83
CA SER A 161 -12.72 5.03 15.41
C SER A 161 -12.22 3.69 15.95
N ASP A 162 -12.80 3.14 17.01
CA ASP A 162 -12.32 1.92 17.67
C ASP A 162 -13.45 0.90 17.92
N PRO A 163 -13.89 0.20 16.87
CA PRO A 163 -14.89 -0.88 16.95
C PRO A 163 -14.28 -2.24 17.32
N VAL A 164 -13.12 -2.32 17.96
CA VAL A 164 -12.54 -3.60 18.38
C VAL A 164 -13.49 -4.35 19.30
N GLY A 165 -13.75 -5.61 18.96
CA GLY A 165 -14.73 -6.46 19.66
C GLY A 165 -16.11 -6.55 19.00
N GLU A 166 -16.48 -5.58 18.15
CA GLU A 166 -17.71 -5.59 17.37
C GLU A 166 -17.70 -6.65 16.26
N LYS A 167 -18.88 -6.90 15.68
CA LYS A 167 -19.06 -7.85 14.59
C LYS A 167 -19.57 -7.14 13.35
N LEU A 168 -19.11 -7.60 12.20
CA LEU A 168 -19.62 -7.25 10.88
C LEU A 168 -19.96 -8.53 10.10
N SER A 169 -20.80 -8.40 9.09
CA SER A 169 -21.07 -9.45 8.10
C SER A 169 -20.33 -9.13 6.82
N PHE A 170 -19.63 -10.10 6.26
CA PHE A 170 -18.98 -10.00 4.96
C PHE A 170 -19.61 -11.01 4.01
N THR A 171 -20.09 -10.53 2.87
CA THR A 171 -20.79 -11.32 1.85
C THR A 171 -20.01 -11.28 0.56
N VAL A 172 -19.55 -12.44 0.12
CA VAL A 172 -18.88 -12.64 -1.18
C VAL A 172 -19.72 -13.60 -1.98
N SER A 173 -20.11 -13.22 -3.20
CA SER A 173 -21.08 -13.95 -4.01
C SER A 173 -22.36 -14.21 -3.18
N ASP A 174 -22.69 -15.45 -2.87
CA ASP A 174 -23.89 -15.81 -2.07
C ASP A 174 -23.54 -16.30 -0.66
N GLN A 175 -22.27 -16.19 -0.24
CA GLN A 175 -21.82 -16.65 1.08
C GLN A 175 -21.65 -15.46 2.04
N THR A 176 -22.38 -15.49 3.15
CA THR A 176 -22.26 -14.49 4.21
C THR A 176 -21.61 -15.11 5.43
N VAL A 177 -20.60 -14.42 5.97
CA VAL A 177 -19.94 -14.81 7.21
C VAL A 177 -19.94 -13.66 8.21
N GLN A 178 -20.20 -13.97 9.48
CA GLN A 178 -20.01 -13.00 10.56
C GLN A 178 -18.56 -13.06 11.05
N ILE A 179 -17.93 -11.90 11.13
CA ILE A 179 -16.52 -11.75 11.45
C ILE A 179 -16.38 -10.75 12.60
N LYS A 180 -15.46 -11.02 13.54
CA LYS A 180 -15.19 -10.16 14.69
C LYS A 180 -14.03 -9.22 14.39
N VAL A 181 -14.19 -7.93 14.67
CA VAL A 181 -13.12 -6.93 14.61
C VAL A 181 -12.15 -7.16 15.76
N ILE A 182 -10.87 -7.36 15.44
CA ILE A 182 -9.80 -7.61 16.42
C ILE A 182 -8.72 -6.55 16.43
N GLY A 183 -8.65 -5.70 15.39
CA GLY A 183 -7.65 -4.63 15.33
C GLY A 183 -8.01 -3.56 14.31
N ILE A 184 -7.37 -2.41 14.49
CA ILE A 184 -7.48 -1.24 13.61
C ILE A 184 -6.08 -0.81 13.22
N ILE A 185 -5.83 -0.63 11.91
CA ILE A 185 -4.58 -0.11 11.37
C ILE A 185 -4.76 1.29 10.79
N ASP A 186 -3.66 1.99 10.59
CA ASP A 186 -3.66 3.26 9.87
C ASP A 186 -4.04 3.05 8.40
N ALA A 187 -4.96 3.88 7.90
CA ALA A 187 -5.43 3.78 6.51
C ALA A 187 -4.31 3.98 5.47
N SER A 188 -3.25 4.71 5.81
CA SER A 188 -2.09 4.91 4.94
C SER A 188 -1.38 3.60 4.57
N MET A 189 -1.49 2.57 5.41
CA MET A 189 -0.90 1.25 5.17
C MET A 189 -1.57 0.50 4.00
N LEU A 190 -2.84 0.78 3.72
CA LEU A 190 -3.60 0.12 2.64
C LEU A 190 -3.68 0.97 1.35
N SER A 191 -3.68 2.29 1.46
CA SER A 191 -3.80 3.19 0.31
C SER A 191 -2.67 3.01 -0.71
N ASN A 192 -1.52 2.56 -0.27
CA ASN A 192 -0.33 2.34 -1.10
C ASN A 192 -0.32 1.00 -1.83
N SER A 193 -1.16 0.03 -1.39
CA SER A 193 -1.31 -1.25 -2.08
C SER A 193 -2.11 -1.13 -3.38
N SER A 194 -2.83 -0.02 -3.57
CA SER A 194 -3.72 0.19 -4.71
C SER A 194 -3.01 0.57 -6.02
N SER A 195 -1.76 1.03 -5.97
CA SER A 195 -1.02 1.42 -7.19
C SER A 195 -0.66 0.25 -8.11
N ASN A 196 -0.71 -0.99 -7.61
CA ASN A 196 -0.46 -2.22 -8.38
C ASN A 196 -1.74 -3.05 -8.60
N MET A 197 -2.92 -2.49 -8.28
CA MET A 197 -4.19 -3.16 -8.54
C MET A 197 -4.46 -3.18 -10.03
N SER A 198 -4.93 -4.34 -10.54
CA SER A 198 -5.34 -4.49 -11.93
C SER A 198 -6.34 -3.38 -12.31
N GLU A 199 -6.33 -2.94 -13.57
CA GLU A 199 -7.26 -1.91 -14.07
C GLU A 199 -8.73 -2.21 -13.71
N THR A 200 -9.08 -3.49 -13.64
CA THR A 200 -10.42 -3.97 -13.22
C THR A 200 -10.72 -3.59 -11.78
N MET A 201 -9.76 -3.76 -10.85
CA MET A 201 -9.93 -3.42 -9.44
C MET A 201 -9.93 -1.90 -9.22
N SER A 202 -9.12 -1.17 -9.98
CA SER A 202 -9.10 0.30 -9.99
C SER A 202 -10.45 0.87 -10.45
N SER A 203 -11.13 0.25 -11.41
CA SER A 203 -12.46 0.68 -11.87
C SER A 203 -13.53 0.43 -10.80
N TYR A 204 -13.49 -0.70 -10.09
CA TYR A 204 -14.41 -0.96 -8.97
C TYR A 204 -14.23 0.04 -7.83
N MET A 205 -12.99 0.48 -7.56
CA MET A 205 -12.71 1.47 -6.51
C MET A 205 -13.02 2.90 -6.95
N SER A 206 -12.95 3.24 -8.25
CA SER A 206 -13.26 4.58 -8.75
C SER A 206 -14.77 4.86 -8.79
N ASP A 207 -15.58 3.84 -9.04
CA ASP A 207 -17.05 3.95 -8.99
C ASP A 207 -17.60 3.90 -7.54
N ALA A 208 -16.88 3.26 -6.62
CA ALA A 208 -17.22 3.20 -5.21
C ALA A 208 -16.56 4.35 -4.44
N GLN A 209 -17.08 5.55 -4.55
CA GLN A 209 -16.66 6.74 -3.77
C GLN A 209 -16.74 6.54 -2.25
N THR A 210 -17.13 5.33 -1.78
CA THR A 210 -17.37 4.97 -0.36
C THR A 210 -17.04 3.50 -0.09
N GLY A 211 -15.99 2.94 -0.70
CA GLY A 211 -15.56 1.57 -0.40
C GLY A 211 -14.85 1.46 0.97
N CYS A 212 -14.99 0.31 1.64
CA CYS A 212 -14.20 -0.01 2.83
C CYS A 212 -13.14 -1.06 2.51
N SER A 213 -12.05 -1.07 3.29
CA SER A 213 -11.01 -2.10 3.19
C SER A 213 -10.96 -2.92 4.48
N ILE A 214 -10.87 -4.23 4.33
CA ILE A 214 -10.80 -5.17 5.45
C ILE A 214 -9.64 -6.15 5.23
N ILE A 215 -9.00 -6.59 6.32
CA ILE A 215 -7.95 -7.60 6.26
C ILE A 215 -8.42 -8.83 7.01
N ILE A 216 -8.39 -9.98 6.34
CA ILE A 216 -8.87 -11.26 6.86
C ILE A 216 -7.82 -12.37 6.66
N PRO A 217 -7.86 -13.48 7.41
CA PRO A 217 -7.06 -14.66 7.13
C PRO A 217 -7.30 -15.20 5.71
N ALA A 218 -6.25 -15.55 4.97
CA ALA A 218 -6.40 -16.08 3.61
C ALA A 218 -7.16 -17.40 3.58
N THR A 219 -7.04 -18.23 4.60
CA THR A 219 -7.80 -19.47 4.76
C THR A 219 -9.33 -19.22 4.84
N LEU A 220 -9.74 -18.14 5.50
CA LEU A 220 -11.14 -17.71 5.50
C LEU A 220 -11.58 -17.21 4.11
N ALA A 221 -10.74 -16.41 3.44
CA ALA A 221 -11.02 -15.94 2.09
C ALA A 221 -11.09 -17.08 1.07
N ASP A 222 -10.18 -18.05 1.16
CA ASP A 222 -10.18 -19.25 0.32
C ASP A 222 -11.47 -20.07 0.48
N ALA A 223 -11.95 -20.20 1.71
CA ALA A 223 -13.23 -20.88 1.98
C ALA A 223 -14.42 -20.13 1.37
N LEU A 224 -14.42 -18.78 1.41
CA LEU A 224 -15.50 -17.96 0.84
C LEU A 224 -15.46 -17.92 -0.70
N ASN A 225 -14.27 -17.94 -1.29
CA ASN A 225 -14.09 -17.88 -2.74
C ASN A 225 -14.09 -19.26 -3.41
N GLY A 226 -14.13 -20.33 -2.66
CA GLY A 226 -14.02 -21.71 -3.17
C GLY A 226 -12.61 -22.05 -3.69
N ASN A 227 -11.58 -21.33 -3.24
CA ASN A 227 -10.18 -21.58 -3.60
C ASN A 227 -9.59 -22.75 -2.79
N SER A 228 -10.18 -23.93 -2.93
CA SER A 228 -9.72 -25.15 -2.23
C SER A 228 -8.34 -25.65 -2.68
N ALA A 229 -7.80 -25.12 -3.79
CA ALA A 229 -6.51 -25.52 -4.33
C ALA A 229 -5.32 -24.74 -3.73
N GLY A 230 -5.55 -23.72 -2.90
CA GLY A 230 -4.50 -22.89 -2.30
C GLY A 230 -3.56 -22.27 -3.34
N ARG A 231 -4.12 -21.70 -4.40
CA ARG A 231 -3.41 -21.07 -5.51
C ARG A 231 -3.53 -19.56 -5.42
N TYR A 232 -2.40 -18.89 -5.46
CA TYR A 232 -2.31 -17.44 -5.24
C TYR A 232 -1.64 -16.74 -6.43
N GLU A 233 -2.13 -15.56 -6.76
CA GLU A 233 -1.61 -14.76 -7.87
C GLU A 233 -0.43 -13.90 -7.45
N MET A 234 -0.30 -13.60 -6.16
CA MET A 234 0.77 -12.76 -5.64
C MET A 234 1.20 -13.12 -4.22
N CYS A 235 2.43 -12.76 -3.91
CA CYS A 235 2.93 -12.77 -2.54
C CYS A 235 3.77 -11.53 -2.26
N TYR A 236 3.74 -11.08 -1.01
CA TYR A 236 4.66 -10.09 -0.47
C TYR A 236 5.76 -10.78 0.31
N ILE A 237 6.97 -10.30 0.12
CA ILE A 237 8.18 -10.80 0.80
C ILE A 237 8.83 -9.60 1.46
N MET A 238 9.10 -9.69 2.75
CA MET A 238 9.91 -8.72 3.48
C MET A 238 11.30 -9.30 3.68
N ALA A 239 12.32 -8.59 3.19
CA ALA A 239 13.71 -8.94 3.43
C ALA A 239 14.12 -8.60 4.88
N LYS A 240 15.17 -9.23 5.40
CA LYS A 240 15.71 -8.94 6.76
C LYS A 240 16.30 -7.54 6.86
N SER A 241 16.81 -7.00 5.75
CA SER A 241 17.33 -5.65 5.63
C SER A 241 17.17 -5.10 4.23
N ASP A 242 17.26 -3.78 4.08
CA ASP A 242 17.20 -3.13 2.75
C ASP A 242 18.33 -3.59 1.83
N SER A 243 19.51 -3.90 2.38
CA SER A 243 20.65 -4.42 1.61
C SER A 243 20.46 -5.85 1.09
N GLU A 244 19.56 -6.62 1.67
CA GLU A 244 19.23 -7.99 1.25
C GLU A 244 18.02 -8.07 0.32
N LEU A 245 17.40 -6.93 0.00
CA LEU A 245 16.17 -6.85 -0.78
C LEU A 245 16.30 -7.53 -2.14
N ASP A 246 17.30 -7.15 -2.92
CA ASP A 246 17.54 -7.71 -4.26
C ASP A 246 17.92 -9.20 -4.20
N ALA A 247 18.66 -9.59 -3.17
CA ALA A 247 19.03 -10.99 -2.93
C ALA A 247 17.78 -11.82 -2.59
N ALA A 248 16.90 -11.32 -1.72
CA ALA A 248 15.65 -11.98 -1.36
C ALA A 248 14.72 -12.13 -2.56
N GLY A 249 14.55 -11.09 -3.38
CA GLY A 249 13.75 -11.12 -4.59
C GLY A 249 14.27 -12.12 -5.61
N SER A 250 15.56 -12.05 -5.90
CA SER A 250 16.20 -12.96 -6.85
C SER A 250 16.16 -14.43 -6.40
N ALA A 251 16.39 -14.68 -5.12
CA ALA A 251 16.32 -16.02 -4.55
C ALA A 251 14.89 -16.60 -4.62
N ALA A 252 13.89 -15.79 -4.26
CA ALA A 252 12.48 -16.18 -4.33
C ALA A 252 12.03 -16.46 -5.77
N MET A 253 12.40 -15.61 -6.73
CA MET A 253 12.12 -15.83 -8.15
C MET A 253 12.75 -17.12 -8.67
N ASN A 254 14.04 -17.36 -8.39
CA ASN A 254 14.73 -18.56 -8.79
C ASN A 254 14.09 -19.82 -8.16
N LEU A 255 13.66 -19.74 -6.92
CA LEU A 255 12.97 -20.82 -6.23
C LEU A 255 11.65 -21.14 -6.93
N LEU A 256 10.82 -20.13 -7.26
CA LEU A 256 9.57 -20.32 -7.99
C LEU A 256 9.79 -20.93 -9.37
N TYR A 257 10.74 -20.40 -10.15
CA TYR A 257 11.10 -20.98 -11.46
C TYR A 257 11.57 -22.42 -11.36
N THR A 258 12.35 -22.77 -10.34
CA THR A 258 12.84 -24.12 -10.12
C THR A 258 11.70 -25.07 -9.77
N ARG A 259 10.81 -24.67 -8.87
CA ARG A 259 9.71 -25.53 -8.38
C ARG A 259 8.63 -25.76 -9.44
N HIS A 260 8.37 -24.75 -10.26
CA HIS A 260 7.35 -24.82 -11.32
C HIS A 260 7.90 -25.25 -12.68
N GLY A 261 9.24 -25.41 -12.81
CA GLY A 261 9.88 -25.87 -14.07
C GLY A 261 9.63 -24.96 -15.26
N ASN A 262 9.43 -23.64 -15.01
CA ASN A 262 9.03 -22.68 -16.01
C ASN A 262 10.13 -21.65 -16.32
N PHE A 263 11.40 -22.03 -16.19
CA PHE A 263 12.54 -21.25 -16.63
C PHE A 263 12.40 -20.80 -18.09
N GLY A 264 12.65 -19.50 -18.33
CA GLY A 264 12.54 -18.92 -19.69
C GLY A 264 11.13 -18.51 -20.10
N LYS A 265 10.11 -18.81 -19.29
CA LYS A 265 8.80 -18.16 -19.38
C LYS A 265 8.81 -16.92 -18.50
N ASN A 266 8.20 -15.86 -18.96
CA ASN A 266 8.03 -14.62 -18.16
C ASN A 266 6.83 -14.78 -17.20
N ALA A 267 6.82 -15.91 -16.44
CA ALA A 267 5.68 -16.33 -15.64
C ALA A 267 5.44 -15.45 -14.41
N TYR A 268 6.51 -14.84 -13.86
CA TYR A 268 6.46 -14.04 -12.66
C TYR A 268 7.02 -12.64 -12.92
N SER A 269 6.42 -11.64 -12.27
CA SER A 269 6.89 -10.26 -12.22
C SER A 269 7.32 -9.94 -10.80
N LEU A 270 8.50 -9.36 -10.67
CA LEU A 270 9.02 -8.86 -9.40
C LEU A 270 8.96 -7.33 -9.41
N ILE A 271 8.31 -6.77 -8.40
CA ILE A 271 8.22 -5.34 -8.18
C ILE A 271 8.87 -5.04 -6.83
N ASN A 272 9.97 -4.29 -6.90
CA ASN A 272 10.65 -3.78 -5.72
C ASN A 272 10.17 -2.34 -5.46
N MET A 273 9.60 -2.09 -4.29
CA MET A 273 9.11 -0.75 -3.92
C MET A 273 10.25 0.28 -3.84
N ALA A 274 11.48 -0.11 -3.52
CA ALA A 274 12.64 0.78 -3.52
C ALA A 274 12.94 1.34 -4.92
N THR A 275 12.69 0.58 -5.99
CA THR A 275 12.91 1.01 -7.38
C THR A 275 12.03 2.21 -7.75
N TYR A 276 10.84 2.35 -7.14
CA TYR A 276 9.99 3.52 -7.36
C TYR A 276 10.56 4.79 -6.70
N ILE A 277 11.27 4.65 -5.59
CA ILE A 277 11.95 5.78 -4.94
C ILE A 277 13.05 6.30 -5.85
N ASP A 278 13.86 5.42 -6.42
CA ASP A 278 14.96 5.79 -7.34
C ASP A 278 14.45 6.48 -8.60
N LEU A 279 13.28 6.09 -9.11
CA LEU A 279 12.63 6.74 -10.26
C LEU A 279 12.10 8.15 -9.95
N LEU A 280 11.82 8.46 -8.68
CA LEU A 280 11.40 9.80 -8.24
C LEU A 280 12.60 10.72 -7.95
N ASP A 281 13.82 10.15 -7.87
CA ASP A 281 15.07 10.87 -7.63
C ASP A 281 15.76 11.35 -8.92
N THR A 282 15.27 10.95 -10.09
CA THR A 282 15.74 11.38 -11.43
C THR A 282 14.85 12.45 -12.04
#